data_4849a4c498b44bb03033b0a7f72599b5
#
_entry.id   4849a4c498b44bb03033b0a7f72599b5
#
_cell.length_a   1.000
_cell.length_b   1.000
_cell.length_c   1.000
_cell.angle_alpha   90.00
_cell.angle_beta   90.00
_cell.angle_gamma   90.00
#
_symmetry.space_group_name_H-M   'P 1'
#
loop_
_entity.id
_entity.type
_entity.pdbx_description
1 polymer ?
#
loop_
_entity_poly.entity_id
_entity_poly.type
_entity_poly.pdbx_seq_one_letter_code
_entity_poly.pdbx_strand_id
1 'polypeptide(L)'
;MQIWIKERSAKYVFELKEEKGVSFEWFLSEDNTEATLIESYTDSDGAKKRLENHAASPIATEVLEHFDITGAHCFGSVNKDFIEMFSAWGGKFNRYVGGFNHS
;
A
#
# COMPACT_ATOMS: atom_id res chain seq x y z
N MET A 1 -10.22 -15.10 -2.62
CA MET A 1 -9.07 -14.23 -2.29
C MET A 1 -8.27 -13.82 -3.52
N GLN A 2 -7.69 -14.76 -4.28
CA GLN A 2 -6.93 -14.42 -5.49
C GLN A 2 -7.75 -13.66 -6.52
N ILE A 3 -8.98 -14.05 -6.72
CA ILE A 3 -9.89 -13.39 -7.67
C ILE A 3 -10.16 -11.95 -7.24
N TRP A 4 -10.41 -11.74 -5.94
CA TRP A 4 -10.62 -10.39 -5.41
C TRP A 4 -9.38 -9.50 -5.61
N ILE A 5 -8.19 -10.04 -5.35
CA ILE A 5 -6.94 -9.31 -5.56
C ILE A 5 -6.78 -8.86 -7.02
N LYS A 6 -6.91 -9.80 -7.94
CA LYS A 6 -6.68 -9.54 -9.37
C LYS A 6 -7.78 -8.71 -10.01
N GLU A 7 -9.04 -9.08 -9.79
CA GLU A 7 -10.16 -8.52 -10.52
C GLU A 7 -10.81 -7.33 -9.83
N ARG A 8 -10.54 -7.13 -8.55
CA ARG A 8 -11.13 -6.03 -7.79
C ARG A 8 -10.09 -5.04 -7.30
N SER A 9 -9.18 -5.48 -6.41
CA SER A 9 -8.22 -4.56 -5.77
C SER A 9 -7.23 -3.98 -6.76
N ALA A 10 -6.46 -4.81 -7.43
CA ALA A 10 -5.42 -4.35 -8.35
C ALA A 10 -6.02 -3.59 -9.53
N LYS A 11 -7.13 -4.09 -10.08
CA LYS A 11 -7.83 -3.43 -11.19
C LYS A 11 -8.35 -2.06 -10.79
N TYR A 12 -8.98 -1.95 -9.63
CA TYR A 12 -9.52 -0.69 -9.13
C TYR A 12 -8.42 0.37 -9.00
N VAL A 13 -7.30 0.01 -8.38
CA VAL A 13 -6.18 0.94 -8.20
C VAL A 13 -5.54 1.31 -9.54
N PHE A 14 -5.37 0.34 -10.43
CA PHE A 14 -4.84 0.61 -11.77
C PHE A 14 -5.71 1.60 -12.54
N GLU A 15 -7.03 1.45 -12.47
CA GLU A 15 -7.98 2.33 -13.18
C GLU A 15 -8.02 3.75 -12.62
N LEU A 16 -7.60 3.96 -11.36
CA LEU A 16 -7.49 5.30 -10.79
C LEU A 16 -6.39 6.14 -11.43
N LYS A 17 -5.39 5.51 -12.06
CA LYS A 17 -4.29 6.18 -12.76
C LYS A 17 -3.60 7.24 -11.91
N GLU A 18 -3.23 6.86 -10.70
CA GLU A 18 -2.52 7.74 -9.77
C GLU A 18 -1.15 8.10 -10.32
N GLU A 19 -0.91 9.39 -10.60
CA GLU A 19 0.29 9.86 -11.28
C GLU A 19 1.60 9.50 -10.61
N LYS A 20 1.64 9.49 -9.28
CA LYS A 20 2.85 9.24 -8.50
C LYS A 20 2.99 7.80 -8.04
N GLY A 21 2.06 6.94 -8.42
CA GLY A 21 2.16 5.52 -8.13
C GLY A 21 3.14 4.84 -9.07
N VAL A 22 4.11 4.11 -8.51
CA VAL A 22 5.12 3.37 -9.28
C VAL A 22 4.74 1.90 -9.35
N SER A 23 4.35 1.32 -8.24
CA SER A 23 3.95 -0.09 -8.19
C SER A 23 2.87 -0.34 -7.16
N PHE A 24 2.09 -1.38 -7.41
CA PHE A 24 1.05 -1.84 -6.51
C PHE A 24 0.95 -3.35 -6.75
N GLU A 25 1.61 -4.12 -5.91
CA GLU A 25 1.80 -5.54 -6.15
C GLU A 25 1.42 -6.39 -4.94
N TRP A 26 0.62 -7.41 -5.19
CA TRP A 26 0.19 -8.36 -4.18
C TRP A 26 0.97 -9.65 -4.29
N PHE A 27 1.31 -10.22 -3.14
CA PHE A 27 1.98 -11.52 -3.03
C PHE A 27 1.22 -12.39 -2.04
N LEU A 28 1.11 -13.67 -2.36
CA LEU A 28 0.52 -14.66 -1.45
C LEU A 28 1.59 -15.65 -1.00
N SER A 29 1.54 -16.06 0.26
CA SER A 29 2.36 -17.16 0.76
C SER A 29 2.00 -18.45 0.01
N GLU A 30 2.91 -19.44 0.02
CA GLU A 30 2.70 -20.68 -0.70
C GLU A 30 1.44 -21.41 -0.25
N ASP A 31 1.11 -21.35 1.03
CA ASP A 31 -0.08 -21.96 1.59
C ASP A 31 -1.33 -21.08 1.50
N ASN A 32 -1.24 -19.91 0.89
CA ASN A 32 -2.31 -18.92 0.72
C ASN A 32 -2.93 -18.41 2.04
N THR A 33 -2.19 -18.47 3.15
CA THR A 33 -2.68 -17.99 4.45
C THR A 33 -2.29 -16.54 4.73
N GLU A 34 -1.28 -16.02 4.04
CA GLU A 34 -0.82 -14.65 4.22
C GLU A 34 -0.69 -13.92 2.90
N ALA A 35 -1.09 -12.64 2.89
CA ALA A 35 -0.92 -11.79 1.72
C ALA A 35 -0.09 -10.57 2.11
N THR A 36 0.79 -10.16 1.19
CA THR A 36 1.60 -8.95 1.34
C THR A 36 1.36 -8.04 0.15
N LEU A 37 1.00 -6.80 0.43
CA LEU A 37 0.87 -5.75 -0.58
C LEU A 37 2.08 -4.84 -0.49
N ILE A 38 2.79 -4.69 -1.61
CA ILE A 38 3.94 -3.79 -1.71
C ILE A 38 3.60 -2.68 -2.68
N GLU A 39 3.69 -1.45 -2.19
CA GLU A 39 3.37 -0.25 -2.96
C GLU A 39 4.57 0.68 -2.97
N SER A 40 4.85 1.29 -4.13
CA SER A 40 5.94 2.26 -4.30
C SER A 40 5.43 3.53 -4.93
N TYR A 41 6.00 4.66 -4.51
CA TYR A 41 5.59 6.00 -4.94
C TYR A 41 6.81 6.87 -5.22
N THR A 42 6.63 7.86 -6.09
CA THR A 42 7.71 8.78 -6.44
C THR A 42 8.08 9.71 -5.28
N ASP A 43 7.12 10.01 -4.41
CA ASP A 43 7.33 10.86 -3.23
C ASP A 43 6.22 10.63 -2.19
N SER A 44 6.35 11.32 -1.05
CA SER A 44 5.38 11.23 0.05
C SER A 44 3.97 11.66 -0.34
N ASP A 45 3.84 12.63 -1.24
CA ASP A 45 2.53 13.13 -1.69
C ASP A 45 1.79 12.04 -2.47
N GLY A 46 2.51 11.23 -3.23
CA GLY A 46 1.94 10.07 -3.93
C GLY A 46 1.39 9.04 -2.96
N ALA A 47 2.16 8.72 -1.91
CA ALA A 47 1.74 7.79 -0.87
C ALA A 47 0.52 8.33 -0.10
N LYS A 48 0.54 9.62 0.23
CA LYS A 48 -0.58 10.29 0.90
C LYS A 48 -1.84 10.22 0.05
N LYS A 49 -1.73 10.51 -1.24
CA LYS A 49 -2.86 10.45 -2.17
C LYS A 49 -3.45 9.05 -2.24
N ARG A 50 -2.59 8.02 -2.23
CA ARG A 50 -3.04 6.62 -2.22
C ARG A 50 -3.86 6.32 -0.97
N LEU A 51 -3.40 6.74 0.21
CA LEU A 51 -4.15 6.54 1.45
C LEU A 51 -5.49 7.27 1.44
N GLU A 52 -5.51 8.50 0.95
CA GLU A 52 -6.75 9.28 0.82
C GLU A 52 -7.75 8.58 -0.12
N ASN A 53 -7.29 8.14 -1.28
CA ASN A 53 -8.13 7.45 -2.25
C ASN A 53 -8.64 6.12 -1.69
N HIS A 54 -7.80 5.39 -0.95
CA HIS A 54 -8.21 4.14 -0.31
C HIS A 54 -9.32 4.40 0.71
N ALA A 55 -9.11 5.35 1.61
CA ALA A 55 -10.09 5.67 2.66
C ALA A 55 -11.46 6.08 2.08
N ALA A 56 -11.45 6.73 0.92
CA ALA A 56 -12.67 7.17 0.24
C ALA A 56 -13.30 6.10 -0.65
N SER A 57 -12.65 4.95 -0.81
CA SER A 57 -13.09 3.92 -1.76
C SER A 57 -13.84 2.77 -1.08
N PRO A 58 -14.66 2.01 -1.85
CA PRO A 58 -15.29 0.80 -1.31
C PRO A 58 -14.28 -0.30 -0.97
N ILE A 59 -13.08 -0.23 -1.53
CA ILE A 59 -12.01 -1.20 -1.27
C ILE A 59 -11.61 -1.20 0.21
N ALA A 60 -11.67 -0.05 0.89
CA ALA A 60 -11.32 0.04 2.31
C ALA A 60 -12.18 -0.91 3.17
N THR A 61 -13.44 -1.06 2.85
CA THR A 61 -14.34 -2.00 3.53
C THR A 61 -14.13 -3.42 3.02
N GLU A 62 -14.04 -3.59 1.71
CA GLU A 62 -13.90 -4.91 1.08
C GLU A 62 -12.64 -5.64 1.52
N VAL A 63 -11.51 -4.93 1.67
CA VAL A 63 -10.25 -5.57 2.08
C VAL A 63 -10.39 -6.23 3.47
N LEU A 64 -11.15 -5.61 4.36
CA LEU A 64 -11.37 -6.13 5.72
C LEU A 64 -12.30 -7.34 5.74
N GLU A 65 -13.07 -7.56 4.68
CA GLU A 65 -13.89 -8.76 4.52
C GLU A 65 -13.04 -9.98 4.16
N HIS A 66 -11.89 -9.74 3.54
CA HIS A 66 -11.00 -10.81 3.05
C HIS A 66 -9.76 -11.01 3.90
N PHE A 67 -9.31 -9.98 4.63
CA PHE A 67 -8.04 -9.98 5.34
C PHE A 67 -8.14 -9.35 6.71
N ASP A 68 -7.33 -9.87 7.64
CA ASP A 68 -6.99 -9.17 8.88
C ASP A 68 -5.65 -8.47 8.64
N ILE A 69 -5.59 -7.17 8.86
CA ILE A 69 -4.36 -6.41 8.67
C ILE A 69 -3.49 -6.55 9.90
N THR A 70 -2.35 -7.24 9.76
CA THR A 70 -1.47 -7.55 10.88
C THR A 70 -0.29 -6.59 11.01
N GLY A 71 -0.02 -5.76 10.01
CA GLY A 71 1.05 -4.78 10.06
C GLY A 71 1.10 -3.92 8.83
N ALA A 72 1.72 -2.76 8.98
CA ALA A 72 1.96 -1.83 7.89
C ALA A 72 3.30 -1.13 8.12
N HIS A 73 4.16 -1.11 7.11
CA HIS A 73 5.50 -0.54 7.19
C HIS A 73 5.74 0.43 6.04
N CYS A 74 6.38 1.54 6.36
CA CYS A 74 6.85 2.51 5.38
C CYS A 74 8.38 2.51 5.37
N PHE A 75 8.98 2.50 4.19
CA PHE A 75 10.42 2.50 3.99
C PHE A 75 10.84 3.77 3.27
N GLY A 76 11.81 4.49 3.84
CA GLY A 76 12.32 5.70 3.26
C GLY A 76 11.81 6.97 3.95
N SER A 77 12.20 8.12 3.40
CA SER A 77 11.86 9.43 3.97
C SER A 77 10.48 9.87 3.56
N VAL A 78 9.70 10.34 4.52
CA VAL A 78 8.33 10.82 4.27
C VAL A 78 8.10 12.14 5.00
N ASN A 79 7.16 12.93 4.50
CA ASN A 79 6.82 14.21 5.10
C ASN A 79 5.91 14.04 6.32
N LYS A 80 5.74 15.15 7.06
CA LYS A 80 4.98 15.17 8.30
C LYS A 80 3.52 14.73 8.10
N ASP A 81 2.90 15.18 7.03
CA ASP A 81 1.49 14.86 6.76
C ASP A 81 1.27 13.35 6.58
N PHE A 82 2.18 12.71 5.85
CA PHE A 82 2.12 11.27 5.68
C PHE A 82 2.36 10.53 6.99
N ILE A 83 3.31 11.00 7.80
CA ILE A 83 3.60 10.41 9.11
C ILE A 83 2.34 10.41 9.97
N GLU A 84 1.64 11.53 10.02
CA GLU A 84 0.40 11.64 10.81
C GLU A 84 -0.67 10.68 10.34
N MET A 85 -0.91 10.60 9.04
CA MET A 85 -1.92 9.71 8.45
C MET A 85 -1.59 8.24 8.69
N PHE A 86 -0.35 7.84 8.38
CA PHE A 86 0.06 6.45 8.45
C PHE A 86 0.17 5.96 9.90
N SER A 87 0.59 6.82 10.82
CA SER A 87 0.61 6.50 12.25
C SER A 87 -0.78 6.20 12.78
N ALA A 88 -1.79 6.93 12.32
CA ALA A 88 -3.18 6.69 12.70
C ALA A 88 -3.68 5.30 12.28
N TRP A 89 -3.06 4.72 11.25
CA TRP A 89 -3.34 3.36 10.78
C TRP A 89 -2.52 2.29 11.48
N GLY A 90 -1.70 2.67 12.45
CA GLY A 90 -0.77 1.76 13.12
C GLY A 90 0.49 1.49 12.31
N GLY A 91 0.79 2.32 11.32
CA GLY A 91 1.97 2.16 10.47
C GLY A 91 3.28 2.39 11.22
N LYS A 92 4.31 1.69 10.79
CA LYS A 92 5.68 1.82 11.32
C LYS A 92 6.60 2.36 10.25
N PHE A 93 7.62 3.11 10.67
CA PHE A 93 8.53 3.78 9.76
C PHE A 93 9.92 3.19 9.85
N ASN A 94 10.56 3.01 8.68
CA ASN A 94 11.90 2.43 8.57
C ASN A 94 12.78 3.39 7.79
N ARG A 95 13.84 3.84 8.42
CA ARG A 95 14.78 4.81 7.86
C ARG A 95 15.74 4.12 6.90
N TYR A 96 16.00 4.76 5.76
CA TYR A 96 17.06 4.30 4.87
C TYR A 96 18.42 4.47 5.55
N VAL A 97 19.25 3.43 5.50
CA VAL A 97 20.59 3.44 6.09
C VAL A 97 21.67 3.33 5.02
N GLY A 98 21.50 2.47 4.05
CA GLY A 98 22.50 2.26 3.02
C GLY A 98 22.12 1.13 2.09
N GLY A 99 22.83 1.04 0.98
CA GLY A 99 22.60 0.06 -0.05
C GLY A 99 22.65 0.71 -1.43
N PHE A 100 22.20 0.00 -2.44
CA PHE A 100 22.14 0.55 -3.78
C PHE A 100 20.97 -0.03 -4.57
N ASN A 101 20.64 0.64 -5.67
CA ASN A 101 19.54 0.26 -6.54
C ASN A 101 19.98 0.43 -7.99
N HIS A 102 19.78 -0.58 -8.81
CA HIS A 102 20.16 -0.61 -10.22
C HIS A 102 19.01 -0.28 -11.18
N SER A 103 17.95 0.27 -10.70
CA SER A 103 16.78 0.60 -11.52
C SER A 103 17.03 1.69 -12.57
#